data_3d1b066f65d851e57ee672458b52230f
#
_entry.id   3d1b066f65d851e57ee672458b52230f
#
_cell.length_a   1.000
_cell.length_b   1.000
_cell.length_c   1.000
_cell.angle_alpha   90.00
_cell.angle_beta   90.00
_cell.angle_gamma   90.00
#
_symmetry.space_group_name_H-M   'P 1'
#
loop_
_entity.id
_entity.type
_entity.pdbx_description
1 polymer ?
#
loop_
_entity_poly.entity_id
_entity_poly.type
_entity_poly.pdbx_seq_one_letter_code
_entity_poly.pdbx_strand_id
1 'polypeptide(L)'
;MIDRRCLLGFSLAAAFAGHARAQTPVTVAAAANVKPAIEELAALFARAGGAPLRLVFGSSGNFVAQILQGAPFHLFVSADEDTVFRVADGGRTEGGPADRGRIYGFGRLALLAPKNSPLRVDPELRDLGAALRDGRVSKFAIASPEHAPYGMRAREALQHAGLWDLARPRLVIGENVSQAVQFALSGSAQGGLVAQSLTLVPAVAAAGHAALVPAKFHAPLAQRVVLLKGAPLAARAFHDFIVAPAAHAVWQRHGYTPPGA
;
A
#
# COMPACT_ATOMS: atom_id res chain seq x y z
N MET A 1 6.05 -83.04 -26.20
CA MET A 1 4.68 -82.51 -26.14
C MET A 1 4.70 -81.30 -25.24
N ILE A 2 4.52 -80.14 -25.83
CA ILE A 2 4.67 -78.83 -25.24
C ILE A 2 3.30 -78.39 -24.77
N ASP A 3 3.15 -78.06 -23.52
CA ASP A 3 1.89 -77.47 -23.04
C ASP A 3 2.08 -75.98 -22.79
N ARG A 4 1.30 -75.22 -23.55
CA ARG A 4 1.21 -73.75 -23.52
C ARG A 4 0.12 -73.39 -22.56
N ARG A 5 0.38 -72.56 -21.58
CA ARG A 5 -0.57 -71.60 -20.97
C ARG A 5 0.09 -70.76 -19.88
N CYS A 6 0.87 -69.74 -20.27
CA CYS A 6 1.15 -68.58 -19.39
C CYS A 6 0.22 -67.43 -19.81
N LEU A 7 -0.84 -67.25 -19.07
CA LEU A 7 -1.72 -66.09 -19.19
C LEU A 7 -1.05 -64.89 -18.51
N LEU A 8 -0.60 -63.95 -19.31
CA LEU A 8 -0.12 -62.61 -18.89
C LEU A 8 -1.29 -61.81 -18.39
N GLY A 9 -1.41 -61.65 -17.08
CA GLY A 9 -2.27 -60.66 -16.45
C GLY A 9 -1.63 -59.27 -16.54
N PHE A 10 -2.06 -58.45 -17.51
CA PHE A 10 -1.70 -57.02 -17.56
C PHE A 10 -2.61 -56.24 -16.61
N SER A 11 -2.11 -55.96 -15.40
CA SER A 11 -2.77 -55.03 -14.48
C SER A 11 -2.59 -53.60 -15.00
N LEU A 12 -3.63 -53.01 -15.54
CA LEU A 12 -3.71 -51.63 -15.96
C LEU A 12 -3.86 -50.76 -14.70
N ALA A 13 -2.75 -50.34 -14.11
CA ALA A 13 -2.75 -49.32 -13.08
C ALA A 13 -3.03 -47.97 -13.75
N ALA A 14 -4.30 -47.53 -13.73
CA ALA A 14 -4.70 -46.19 -14.13
C ALA A 14 -4.12 -45.20 -13.12
N ALA A 15 -2.99 -44.57 -13.48
CA ALA A 15 -2.44 -43.46 -12.76
C ALA A 15 -3.41 -42.27 -12.89
N PHE A 16 -4.22 -42.03 -11.87
CA PHE A 16 -4.92 -40.76 -11.69
C PHE A 16 -3.87 -39.68 -11.43
N ALA A 17 -3.23 -39.16 -12.48
CA ALA A 17 -2.52 -37.91 -12.44
C ALA A 17 -3.55 -36.80 -12.23
N GLY A 18 -3.87 -36.53 -10.96
CA GLY A 18 -4.65 -35.36 -10.59
C GLY A 18 -3.93 -34.14 -11.15
N HIS A 19 -4.49 -33.56 -12.21
CA HIS A 19 -4.04 -32.27 -12.73
C HIS A 19 -4.26 -31.25 -11.62
N ALA A 20 -3.21 -30.93 -10.86
CA ALA A 20 -3.19 -29.77 -10.00
C ALA A 20 -3.43 -28.58 -10.90
N ARG A 21 -4.69 -28.14 -10.98
CA ARG A 21 -5.10 -26.95 -11.73
C ARG A 21 -4.35 -25.80 -11.08
N ALA A 22 -3.33 -25.29 -11.76
CA ALA A 22 -2.59 -24.11 -11.30
C ALA A 22 -3.62 -23.01 -11.02
N GLN A 23 -3.82 -22.67 -9.74
CA GLN A 23 -4.74 -21.63 -9.36
C GLN A 23 -4.22 -20.32 -9.93
N THR A 24 -5.02 -19.63 -10.73
CA THR A 24 -4.68 -18.31 -11.22
C THR A 24 -4.43 -17.40 -10.00
N PRO A 25 -3.27 -16.74 -9.89
CA PRO A 25 -2.96 -15.90 -8.75
C PRO A 25 -3.98 -14.77 -8.60
N VAL A 26 -4.36 -14.49 -7.36
CA VAL A 26 -5.18 -13.31 -7.04
C VAL A 26 -4.33 -12.06 -7.23
N THR A 27 -4.71 -11.20 -8.18
CA THR A 27 -3.99 -9.94 -8.43
C THR A 27 -4.56 -8.83 -7.56
N VAL A 28 -3.71 -8.25 -6.73
CA VAL A 28 -4.03 -7.21 -5.75
C VAL A 28 -3.38 -5.90 -6.16
N ALA A 29 -4.18 -4.86 -6.42
CA ALA A 29 -3.71 -3.50 -6.54
C ALA A 29 -3.57 -2.91 -5.13
N ALA A 30 -2.37 -2.60 -4.68
CA ALA A 30 -2.09 -2.15 -3.33
C ALA A 30 -1.35 -0.81 -3.33
N ALA A 31 -1.82 0.14 -2.54
CA ALA A 31 -1.14 1.41 -2.33
C ALA A 31 0.28 1.19 -1.80
N ALA A 32 1.25 1.97 -2.28
CA ALA A 32 2.67 1.76 -1.99
C ALA A 32 3.01 1.82 -0.49
N ASN A 33 2.25 2.58 0.30
CA ASN A 33 2.45 2.69 1.76
C ASN A 33 2.19 1.39 2.51
N VAL A 34 1.29 0.51 2.00
CA VAL A 34 0.96 -0.75 2.69
C VAL A 34 1.93 -1.87 2.39
N LYS A 35 2.90 -1.66 1.49
CA LYS A 35 3.80 -2.71 1.03
C LYS A 35 4.36 -3.57 2.18
N PRO A 36 4.99 -3.03 3.24
CA PRO A 36 5.56 -3.86 4.30
C PRO A 36 4.50 -4.71 5.03
N ALA A 37 3.34 -4.14 5.33
CA ALA A 37 2.26 -4.82 6.05
C ALA A 37 1.58 -5.89 5.19
N ILE A 38 1.27 -5.56 3.93
CA ILE A 38 0.54 -6.47 3.05
C ILE A 38 1.40 -7.66 2.61
N GLU A 39 2.71 -7.48 2.47
CA GLU A 39 3.66 -8.57 2.21
C GLU A 39 3.73 -9.55 3.39
N GLU A 40 3.74 -9.04 4.64
CA GLU A 40 3.67 -9.87 5.84
C GLU A 40 2.33 -10.62 5.92
N LEU A 41 1.21 -9.93 5.69
CA LEU A 41 -0.12 -10.55 5.67
C LEU A 41 -0.27 -11.59 4.56
N ALA A 42 0.28 -11.33 3.38
CA ALA A 42 0.30 -12.29 2.28
C ALA A 42 1.10 -13.56 2.63
N ALA A 43 2.24 -13.41 3.31
CA ALA A 43 3.03 -14.53 3.78
C ALA A 43 2.30 -15.34 4.87
N LEU A 44 1.58 -14.68 5.77
CA LEU A 44 0.72 -15.33 6.78
C LEU A 44 -0.45 -16.07 6.11
N PHE A 45 -1.10 -15.45 5.14
CA PHE A 45 -2.19 -16.05 4.37
C PHE A 45 -1.73 -17.31 3.63
N ALA A 46 -0.56 -17.25 2.96
CA ALA A 46 0.01 -18.41 2.28
C ALA A 46 0.31 -19.57 3.25
N ARG A 47 0.87 -19.27 4.45
CA ARG A 47 1.10 -20.29 5.50
C ARG A 47 -0.18 -20.92 6.01
N ALA A 48 -1.29 -20.18 5.98
CA ALA A 48 -2.62 -20.70 6.31
C ALA A 48 -3.29 -21.48 5.18
N GLY A 49 -2.58 -21.78 4.08
CA GLY A 49 -3.11 -22.51 2.92
C GLY A 49 -3.87 -21.61 1.93
N GLY A 50 -3.71 -20.31 2.02
CA GLY A 50 -4.33 -19.35 1.10
C GLY A 50 -3.75 -19.44 -0.31
N ALA A 51 -4.55 -18.99 -1.28
CA ALA A 51 -4.18 -18.99 -2.70
C ALA A 51 -2.97 -18.07 -2.98
N PRO A 52 -2.21 -18.31 -4.06
CA PRO A 52 -1.12 -17.44 -4.49
C PRO A 52 -1.61 -16.02 -4.79
N LEU A 53 -0.86 -15.03 -4.32
CA LEU A 53 -1.16 -13.61 -4.52
C LEU A 53 -0.10 -12.97 -5.43
N ARG A 54 -0.56 -12.11 -6.33
CA ARG A 54 0.26 -11.20 -7.11
C ARG A 54 0.00 -9.78 -6.61
N LEU A 55 0.93 -9.25 -5.82
CA LEU A 55 0.86 -7.89 -5.30
C LEU A 55 1.45 -6.90 -6.31
N VAL A 56 0.68 -5.87 -6.66
CA VAL A 56 1.10 -4.77 -7.54
C VAL A 56 1.02 -3.49 -6.73
N PHE A 57 2.13 -2.74 -6.65
CA PHE A 57 2.23 -1.54 -5.83
C PHE A 57 2.26 -0.27 -6.68
N GLY A 58 1.55 0.76 -6.23
CA GLY A 58 1.49 2.05 -6.92
C GLY A 58 0.75 3.12 -6.11
N SER A 59 0.38 4.24 -6.72
CA SER A 59 -0.51 5.20 -6.08
C SER A 59 -1.98 4.77 -6.23
N SER A 60 -2.79 5.06 -5.19
CA SER A 60 -4.22 4.70 -5.21
C SER A 60 -4.96 5.34 -6.39
N GLY A 61 -4.68 6.61 -6.71
CA GLY A 61 -5.33 7.30 -7.82
C GLY A 61 -4.98 6.73 -9.20
N ASN A 62 -3.74 6.26 -9.42
CA ASN A 62 -3.37 5.57 -10.65
C ASN A 62 -4.09 4.23 -10.78
N PHE A 63 -4.25 3.50 -9.67
CA PHE A 63 -5.06 2.28 -9.67
C PHE A 63 -6.53 2.56 -9.97
N VAL A 64 -7.12 3.65 -9.45
CA VAL A 64 -8.48 4.05 -9.82
C VAL A 64 -8.61 4.18 -11.33
N ALA A 65 -7.70 4.90 -11.99
CA ALA A 65 -7.74 5.06 -13.44
C ALA A 65 -7.67 3.71 -14.17
N GLN A 66 -6.74 2.83 -13.78
CA GLN A 66 -6.59 1.50 -14.36
C GLN A 66 -7.82 0.60 -14.14
N ILE A 67 -8.38 0.60 -12.91
CA ILE A 67 -9.56 -0.19 -12.56
C ILE A 67 -10.79 0.26 -13.35
N LEU A 68 -10.99 1.57 -13.50
CA LEU A 68 -12.08 2.12 -14.28
C LEU A 68 -11.95 1.77 -15.77
N GLN A 69 -10.73 1.66 -16.29
CA GLN A 69 -10.42 1.17 -17.64
C GLN A 69 -10.50 -0.35 -17.79
N GLY A 70 -10.79 -1.09 -16.72
CA GLY A 70 -10.98 -2.54 -16.78
C GLY A 70 -9.71 -3.37 -16.55
N ALA A 71 -8.67 -2.82 -15.93
CA ALA A 71 -7.49 -3.59 -15.56
C ALA A 71 -7.88 -4.81 -14.67
N PRO A 72 -7.26 -5.99 -14.88
CA PRO A 72 -7.70 -7.25 -14.30
C PRO A 72 -7.20 -7.43 -12.86
N PHE A 73 -7.52 -6.49 -11.99
CA PHE A 73 -7.31 -6.61 -10.55
C PHE A 73 -8.52 -7.26 -9.89
N HIS A 74 -8.30 -8.03 -8.84
CA HIS A 74 -9.33 -8.70 -8.07
C HIS A 74 -9.62 -8.02 -6.73
N LEU A 75 -8.61 -7.34 -6.19
CA LEU A 75 -8.69 -6.63 -4.91
C LEU A 75 -8.00 -5.28 -5.04
N PHE A 76 -8.57 -4.24 -4.44
CA PHE A 76 -7.96 -2.92 -4.33
C PHE A 76 -7.78 -2.53 -2.86
N VAL A 77 -6.53 -2.36 -2.46
CA VAL A 77 -6.11 -1.93 -1.11
C VAL A 77 -5.62 -0.51 -1.20
N SER A 78 -6.48 0.43 -0.85
CA SER A 78 -6.26 1.86 -1.03
C SER A 78 -5.70 2.54 0.22
N ALA A 79 -4.96 3.64 0.01
CA ALA A 79 -4.44 4.50 1.07
C ALA A 79 -5.45 5.55 1.58
N ASP A 80 -6.61 5.67 0.97
CA ASP A 80 -7.72 6.50 1.44
C ASP A 80 -9.08 5.92 1.03
N GLU A 81 -10.16 6.53 1.49
CA GLU A 81 -11.52 6.12 1.16
C GLU A 81 -12.04 6.75 -0.14
N ASP A 82 -11.62 7.96 -0.48
CA ASP A 82 -12.11 8.68 -1.67
C ASP A 82 -11.83 7.90 -2.96
N THR A 83 -10.66 7.27 -3.06
CA THR A 83 -10.29 6.44 -4.21
C THR A 83 -11.14 5.17 -4.30
N VAL A 84 -11.51 4.55 -3.17
CA VAL A 84 -12.44 3.40 -3.16
C VAL A 84 -13.83 3.84 -3.57
N PHE A 85 -14.29 4.99 -3.09
CA PHE A 85 -15.60 5.54 -3.46
C PHE A 85 -15.70 5.81 -4.96
N ARG A 86 -14.66 6.38 -5.57
CA ARG A 86 -14.59 6.58 -7.03
C ARG A 86 -14.67 5.26 -7.82
N VAL A 87 -14.02 4.20 -7.34
CA VAL A 87 -14.10 2.87 -7.95
C VAL A 87 -15.52 2.30 -7.83
N ALA A 88 -16.15 2.47 -6.67
CA ALA A 88 -17.52 2.04 -6.42
C ALA A 88 -18.53 2.81 -7.28
N ASP A 89 -18.43 4.15 -7.33
CA ASP A 89 -19.30 5.01 -8.16
C ASP A 89 -19.16 4.68 -9.64
N GLY A 90 -17.96 4.23 -10.08
CA GLY A 90 -17.72 3.69 -11.42
C GLY A 90 -18.24 2.26 -11.65
N GLY A 91 -18.94 1.66 -10.67
CA GLY A 91 -19.55 0.33 -10.79
C GLY A 91 -18.53 -0.81 -10.90
N ARG A 92 -17.30 -0.62 -10.39
CA ARG A 92 -16.22 -1.61 -10.51
C ARG A 92 -16.02 -2.47 -9.27
N THR A 93 -16.73 -2.22 -8.17
CA THR A 93 -16.73 -3.08 -6.99
C THR A 93 -17.70 -4.25 -7.15
N GLU A 94 -17.48 -5.33 -6.44
CA GLU A 94 -18.30 -6.54 -6.51
C GLU A 94 -19.74 -6.27 -6.10
N GLY A 95 -19.96 -5.51 -5.02
CA GLY A 95 -21.29 -5.08 -4.55
C GLY A 95 -21.86 -3.87 -5.27
N GLY A 96 -21.21 -3.39 -6.35
CA GLY A 96 -21.64 -2.21 -7.11
C GLY A 96 -21.44 -0.89 -6.37
N PRO A 97 -22.13 0.19 -6.78
CA PRO A 97 -21.90 1.54 -6.24
C PRO A 97 -22.13 1.68 -4.72
N ALA A 98 -22.92 0.82 -4.11
CA ALA A 98 -23.16 0.82 -2.67
C ALA A 98 -22.01 0.18 -1.86
N ASP A 99 -21.14 -0.60 -2.49
CA ASP A 99 -20.02 -1.25 -1.82
C ASP A 99 -18.86 -0.27 -1.67
N ARG A 100 -18.76 0.31 -0.50
CA ARG A 100 -17.72 1.27 -0.12
C ARG A 100 -16.48 0.60 0.49
N GLY A 101 -16.37 -0.73 0.40
CA GLY A 101 -15.28 -1.50 0.98
C GLY A 101 -15.23 -1.42 2.51
N ARG A 102 -14.15 -1.97 3.09
CA ARG A 102 -13.95 -2.01 4.54
C ARG A 102 -12.69 -1.26 4.93
N ILE A 103 -12.76 -0.50 6.04
CA ILE A 103 -11.56 0.13 6.63
C ILE A 103 -10.71 -0.99 7.25
N TYR A 104 -9.42 -1.03 6.89
CA TYR A 104 -8.45 -1.93 7.53
C TYR A 104 -7.54 -1.20 8.51
N GLY A 105 -7.46 0.13 8.43
CA GLY A 105 -6.69 0.95 9.35
C GLY A 105 -6.63 2.42 8.97
N PHE A 106 -6.12 3.22 9.89
CA PHE A 106 -5.83 4.63 9.67
C PHE A 106 -4.32 4.84 9.55
N GLY A 107 -3.90 5.45 8.45
CA GLY A 107 -2.52 5.80 8.21
C GLY A 107 -2.13 7.14 8.85
N ARG A 108 -0.83 7.39 8.96
CA ARG A 108 -0.27 8.64 9.50
C ARG A 108 0.80 9.22 8.57
N LEU A 109 0.83 10.54 8.49
CA LEU A 109 1.88 11.28 7.78
C LEU A 109 3.08 11.50 8.71
N ALA A 110 4.29 11.41 8.17
CA ALA A 110 5.53 11.65 8.88
C ALA A 110 6.48 12.55 8.05
N LEU A 111 7.21 13.42 8.74
CA LEU A 111 8.38 14.09 8.20
C LEU A 111 9.58 13.14 8.31
N LEU A 112 10.25 12.88 7.19
CA LEU A 112 11.45 12.05 7.11
C LEU A 112 12.63 12.91 6.60
N ALA A 113 13.79 12.79 7.24
CA ALA A 113 15.03 13.35 6.74
C ALA A 113 16.20 12.35 6.89
N PRO A 114 17.15 12.28 5.95
CA PRO A 114 18.38 11.50 6.12
C PRO A 114 19.15 11.93 7.38
N LYS A 115 19.93 11.01 7.96
CA LYS A 115 20.75 11.31 9.17
C LYS A 115 21.71 12.48 9.00
N ASN A 116 22.21 12.69 7.81
CA ASN A 116 23.12 13.79 7.45
C ASN A 116 22.42 15.00 6.82
N SER A 117 21.08 15.06 6.88
CA SER A 117 20.32 16.19 6.35
C SER A 117 20.54 17.46 7.18
N PRO A 118 20.58 18.64 6.54
CA PRO A 118 20.50 19.92 7.25
C PRO A 118 19.12 20.20 7.86
N LEU A 119 18.09 19.39 7.51
CA LEU A 119 16.75 19.46 8.04
C LEU A 119 16.65 18.68 9.36
N ARG A 120 16.22 19.34 10.42
CA ARG A 120 15.85 18.68 11.68
C ARG A 120 14.40 18.28 11.65
N VAL A 121 14.11 17.02 11.99
CA VAL A 121 12.74 16.54 12.01
C VAL A 121 12.04 16.99 13.29
N ASP A 122 10.91 17.67 13.13
CA ASP A 122 10.01 18.01 14.22
C ASP A 122 8.56 17.82 13.78
N PRO A 123 7.65 17.49 14.71
CA PRO A 123 6.24 17.20 14.37
C PRO A 123 5.52 18.36 13.70
N GLU A 124 5.82 19.59 14.08
CA GLU A 124 5.09 20.80 13.65
C GLU A 124 5.69 21.48 12.42
N LEU A 125 6.70 20.87 11.79
CA LEU A 125 7.36 21.35 10.58
C LEU A 125 8.04 22.73 10.75
N ARG A 126 8.41 23.12 11.98
CA ARG A 126 8.99 24.42 12.28
C ARG A 126 10.38 24.58 11.65
N ASP A 127 11.25 23.58 11.82
CA ASP A 127 12.58 23.64 11.21
C ASP A 127 12.50 23.52 9.68
N LEU A 128 11.52 22.78 9.14
CA LEU A 128 11.26 22.79 7.69
C LEU A 128 10.97 24.20 7.20
N GLY A 129 10.12 24.93 7.92
CA GLY A 129 9.82 26.33 7.59
C GLY A 129 11.04 27.24 7.65
N ALA A 130 11.91 27.09 8.66
CA ALA A 130 13.17 27.82 8.76
C ALA A 130 14.13 27.42 7.63
N ALA A 131 14.31 26.12 7.41
CA ALA A 131 15.24 25.57 6.42
C ALA A 131 14.83 25.89 4.95
N LEU A 132 13.56 26.06 4.68
CA LEU A 132 13.07 26.56 3.39
C LEU A 132 13.38 28.05 3.20
N ARG A 133 13.31 28.87 4.26
CA ARG A 133 13.59 30.33 4.17
C ARG A 133 15.08 30.62 4.07
N ASP A 134 15.91 29.92 4.84
CA ASP A 134 17.36 30.11 4.87
C ASP A 134 18.14 29.33 3.79
N GLY A 135 17.42 28.50 2.98
CA GLY A 135 17.99 27.77 1.86
C GLY A 135 18.67 26.44 2.21
N ARG A 136 18.68 26.01 3.49
CA ARG A 136 19.20 24.68 3.90
C ARG A 136 18.44 23.53 3.21
N VAL A 137 17.16 23.73 2.91
CA VAL A 137 16.34 22.82 2.14
C VAL A 137 16.04 23.44 0.77
N SER A 138 16.72 22.98 -0.26
CA SER A 138 16.54 23.39 -1.66
C SER A 138 15.62 22.43 -2.43
N LYS A 139 15.48 21.17 -1.96
CA LYS A 139 14.61 20.13 -2.53
C LYS A 139 13.92 19.36 -1.41
N PHE A 140 12.62 19.14 -1.57
CA PHE A 140 11.77 18.46 -0.60
C PHE A 140 10.84 17.47 -1.26
N ALA A 141 10.82 16.21 -0.81
CA ALA A 141 10.10 15.13 -1.47
C ALA A 141 8.69 14.97 -0.91
N ILE A 142 7.72 14.83 -1.81
CA ILE A 142 6.36 14.35 -1.50
C ILE A 142 5.89 13.42 -2.60
N ALA A 143 4.89 12.58 -2.33
CA ALA A 143 4.16 11.90 -3.40
C ALA A 143 3.33 12.92 -4.21
N SER A 144 2.90 12.55 -5.42
CA SER A 144 2.06 13.42 -6.24
C SER A 144 0.79 13.83 -5.49
N PRO A 145 0.53 15.13 -5.29
CA PRO A 145 -0.71 15.59 -4.67
C PRO A 145 -1.93 15.45 -5.58
N GLU A 146 -1.74 15.08 -6.86
CA GLU A 146 -2.82 14.96 -7.83
C GLU A 146 -3.49 13.57 -7.81
N HIS A 147 -2.72 12.52 -7.49
CA HIS A 147 -3.23 11.14 -7.56
C HIS A 147 -2.77 10.22 -6.43
N ALA A 148 -1.91 10.69 -5.53
CA ALA A 148 -1.47 9.90 -4.38
C ALA A 148 -2.05 10.45 -3.07
N PRO A 149 -2.81 9.66 -2.28
CA PRO A 149 -3.41 10.12 -1.03
C PRO A 149 -2.41 10.78 -0.07
N TYR A 150 -1.24 10.17 0.10
CA TYR A 150 -0.19 10.76 0.95
C TYR A 150 0.37 12.07 0.38
N GLY A 151 0.36 12.26 -0.93
CA GLY A 151 0.72 13.53 -1.57
C GLY A 151 -0.32 14.62 -1.29
N MET A 152 -1.61 14.28 -1.36
CA MET A 152 -2.69 15.20 -0.98
C MET A 152 -2.58 15.61 0.49
N ARG A 153 -2.35 14.67 1.40
CA ARG A 153 -2.17 14.94 2.84
C ARG A 153 -0.90 15.73 3.12
N ALA A 154 0.18 15.50 2.35
CA ALA A 154 1.40 16.30 2.44
C ALA A 154 1.15 17.77 2.02
N ARG A 155 0.38 18.00 0.95
CA ARG A 155 -0.04 19.35 0.55
C ARG A 155 -0.87 20.03 1.65
N GLU A 156 -1.87 19.34 2.19
CA GLU A 156 -2.70 19.86 3.28
C GLU A 156 -1.88 20.22 4.52
N ALA A 157 -0.94 19.35 4.92
CA ALA A 157 -0.07 19.61 6.06
C ALA A 157 0.85 20.82 5.83
N LEU A 158 1.40 20.97 4.63
CA LEU A 158 2.19 22.15 4.26
C LEU A 158 1.33 23.41 4.21
N GLN A 159 0.09 23.33 3.73
CA GLN A 159 -0.87 24.45 3.74
C GLN A 159 -1.22 24.84 5.18
N HIS A 160 -1.53 23.87 6.04
CA HIS A 160 -1.84 24.12 7.46
C HIS A 160 -0.68 24.82 8.18
N ALA A 161 0.54 24.39 7.88
CA ALA A 161 1.76 25.01 8.45
C ALA A 161 2.14 26.36 7.80
N GLY A 162 1.41 26.83 6.77
CA GLY A 162 1.76 28.04 6.02
C GLY A 162 3.03 27.91 5.18
N LEU A 163 3.41 26.68 4.80
CA LEU A 163 4.67 26.38 4.11
C LEU A 163 4.48 25.98 2.64
N TRP A 164 3.26 25.84 2.16
CA TRP A 164 3.00 25.32 0.80
C TRP A 164 3.68 26.16 -0.28
N ASP A 165 3.53 27.48 -0.25
CA ASP A 165 4.08 28.36 -1.28
C ASP A 165 5.62 28.41 -1.25
N LEU A 166 6.23 28.25 -0.08
CA LEU A 166 7.68 28.14 0.07
C LEU A 166 8.20 26.78 -0.42
N ALA A 167 7.47 25.72 -0.15
CA ALA A 167 7.86 24.34 -0.51
C ALA A 167 7.62 24.06 -1.99
N ARG A 168 6.49 24.52 -2.56
CA ARG A 168 6.02 24.18 -3.92
C ARG A 168 7.12 24.29 -5.00
N PRO A 169 7.90 25.37 -5.12
CA PRO A 169 8.93 25.48 -6.14
C PRO A 169 10.15 24.56 -5.91
N ARG A 170 10.24 23.89 -4.76
CA ARG A 170 11.33 23.00 -4.36
C ARG A 170 10.92 21.54 -4.26
N LEU A 171 9.67 21.24 -4.65
CA LEU A 171 9.16 19.87 -4.53
C LEU A 171 9.81 18.93 -5.54
N VAL A 172 10.20 17.76 -5.05
CA VAL A 172 10.55 16.59 -5.83
C VAL A 172 9.36 15.62 -5.71
N ILE A 173 8.61 15.50 -6.80
CA ILE A 173 7.35 14.75 -6.80
C ILE A 173 7.60 13.29 -7.16
N GLY A 174 7.29 12.39 -6.22
CA GLY A 174 7.23 10.95 -6.47
C GLY A 174 5.87 10.53 -7.02
N GLU A 175 5.83 9.56 -7.91
CA GLU A 175 4.59 8.99 -8.42
C GLU A 175 3.72 8.40 -7.28
N ASN A 176 4.38 7.86 -6.26
CA ASN A 176 3.74 7.33 -5.06
C ASN A 176 4.62 7.62 -3.82
N VAL A 177 4.11 7.30 -2.64
CA VAL A 177 4.79 7.65 -1.38
C VAL A 177 6.08 6.84 -1.12
N SER A 178 6.24 5.66 -1.71
CA SER A 178 7.50 4.92 -1.63
C SER A 178 8.60 5.60 -2.44
N GLN A 179 8.28 6.17 -3.60
CA GLN A 179 9.24 6.96 -4.38
C GLN A 179 9.61 8.26 -3.66
N ALA A 180 8.67 8.88 -2.94
CA ALA A 180 8.99 10.04 -2.09
C ALA A 180 10.01 9.68 -0.99
N VAL A 181 9.89 8.51 -0.35
CA VAL A 181 10.90 7.99 0.59
C VAL A 181 12.26 7.82 -0.09
N GLN A 182 12.27 7.23 -1.29
CA GLN A 182 13.52 7.06 -2.05
C GLN A 182 14.19 8.40 -2.35
N PHE A 183 13.44 9.41 -2.81
CA PHE A 183 13.98 10.74 -3.06
C PHE A 183 14.51 11.41 -1.79
N ALA A 184 13.81 11.25 -0.67
CA ALA A 184 14.26 11.78 0.61
C ALA A 184 15.58 11.16 1.09
N LEU A 185 15.83 9.87 0.83
CA LEU A 185 17.00 9.15 1.34
C LEU A 185 18.16 9.02 0.36
N SER A 186 17.92 9.19 -0.95
CA SER A 186 18.95 9.04 -1.99
C SER A 186 19.82 10.30 -2.22
N GLY A 187 19.54 11.39 -1.49
CA GLY A 187 20.18 12.68 -1.73
C GLY A 187 19.47 13.53 -2.81
N SER A 188 18.42 13.03 -3.43
CA SER A 188 17.60 13.80 -4.39
C SER A 188 16.81 14.93 -3.72
N ALA A 189 16.55 14.81 -2.42
CA ALA A 189 15.94 15.84 -1.56
C ALA A 189 16.57 15.80 -0.16
N GLN A 190 16.44 16.89 0.59
CA GLN A 190 16.95 16.99 1.97
C GLN A 190 15.99 16.38 3.00
N GLY A 191 14.80 15.97 2.58
CA GLY A 191 13.77 15.30 3.38
C GLY A 191 12.48 15.22 2.62
N GLY A 192 11.41 14.73 3.27
CA GLY A 192 10.10 14.60 2.64
C GLY A 192 8.97 14.32 3.62
N LEU A 193 7.73 14.56 3.18
CA LEU A 193 6.53 14.09 3.86
C LEU A 193 6.10 12.77 3.27
N VAL A 194 6.06 11.74 4.12
CA VAL A 194 5.91 10.34 3.73
C VAL A 194 4.94 9.58 4.64
N ALA A 195 4.63 8.32 4.33
CA ALA A 195 3.85 7.46 5.21
C ALA A 195 4.68 6.99 6.40
N GLN A 196 4.11 7.05 7.60
CA GLN A 196 4.72 6.49 8.82
C GLN A 196 5.11 5.02 8.62
N SER A 197 4.24 4.22 8.01
CA SER A 197 4.47 2.80 7.76
C SER A 197 5.80 2.52 7.04
N LEU A 198 6.22 3.41 6.14
CA LEU A 198 7.48 3.27 5.43
C LEU A 198 8.68 3.71 6.30
N THR A 199 8.48 4.63 7.25
CA THR A 199 9.56 5.06 8.16
C THR A 199 9.92 3.99 9.19
N LEU A 200 9.02 3.03 9.43
CA LEU A 200 9.24 1.90 10.34
C LEU A 200 9.99 0.72 9.68
N VAL A 201 10.18 0.77 8.37
CA VAL A 201 11.00 -0.24 7.66
C VAL A 201 12.44 -0.14 8.16
N PRO A 202 13.09 -1.25 8.62
CA PRO A 202 14.40 -1.21 9.25
C PRO A 202 15.46 -0.44 8.46
N ALA A 203 15.51 -0.63 7.15
CA ALA A 203 16.46 0.09 6.29
C ALA A 203 16.21 1.61 6.25
N VAL A 204 14.94 2.04 6.27
CA VAL A 204 14.56 3.47 6.30
C VAL A 204 14.84 4.07 7.67
N ALA A 205 14.47 3.38 8.76
CA ALA A 205 14.76 3.80 10.12
C ALA A 205 16.27 3.90 10.41
N ALA A 206 17.07 3.02 9.82
CA ALA A 206 18.51 3.07 9.91
C ALA A 206 19.13 4.24 9.11
N ALA A 207 18.49 4.70 8.04
CA ALA A 207 19.02 5.74 7.14
C ALA A 207 18.59 7.17 7.51
N GLY A 208 17.50 7.33 8.25
CA GLY A 208 16.92 8.65 8.53
C GLY A 208 16.33 8.79 9.92
N HIS A 209 15.89 10.02 10.20
CA HIS A 209 15.07 10.37 11.34
C HIS A 209 13.66 10.69 10.86
N ALA A 210 12.64 10.32 11.64
CA ALA A 210 11.26 10.63 11.31
C ALA A 210 10.50 11.17 12.53
N ALA A 211 9.56 12.08 12.29
CA ALA A 211 8.62 12.58 13.28
C ALA A 211 7.20 12.57 12.70
N LEU A 212 6.22 12.14 13.52
CA LEU A 212 4.82 12.15 13.11
C LEU A 212 4.29 13.58 12.99
N VAL A 213 3.67 13.87 11.86
CA VAL A 213 2.91 15.11 11.68
C VAL A 213 1.60 15.02 12.51
N PRO A 214 1.21 16.09 13.24
CA PRO A 214 -0.04 16.10 14.00
C PRO A 214 -1.25 15.80 13.09
N ALA A 215 -2.16 14.96 13.57
CA ALA A 215 -3.32 14.54 12.80
C ALA A 215 -4.21 15.73 12.35
N LYS A 216 -4.22 16.83 13.10
CA LYS A 216 -4.97 18.05 12.78
C LYS A 216 -4.43 18.83 11.56
N PHE A 217 -3.24 18.48 11.05
CA PHE A 217 -2.62 19.17 9.90
C PHE A 217 -3.18 18.72 8.56
N HIS A 218 -3.89 17.62 8.52
CA HIS A 218 -4.46 17.05 7.29
C HIS A 218 -5.72 16.24 7.59
N ALA A 219 -6.53 15.99 6.58
CA ALA A 219 -7.68 15.10 6.71
C ALA A 219 -7.24 13.66 7.02
N PRO A 220 -8.06 12.86 7.71
CA PRO A 220 -7.75 11.49 8.06
C PRO A 220 -7.38 10.63 6.83
N LEU A 221 -6.46 9.69 7.02
CA LEU A 221 -6.13 8.66 6.04
C LEU A 221 -6.85 7.36 6.42
N ALA A 222 -8.18 7.35 6.30
CA ALA A 222 -8.99 6.14 6.46
C ALA A 222 -8.76 5.23 5.26
N GLN A 223 -7.99 4.16 5.46
CA GLN A 223 -7.56 3.27 4.39
C GLN A 223 -8.53 2.11 4.24
N ARG A 224 -8.92 1.83 2.99
CA ARG A 224 -9.96 0.85 2.68
C ARG A 224 -9.49 -0.22 1.72
N VAL A 225 -10.12 -1.36 1.83
CA VAL A 225 -10.01 -2.47 0.89
C VAL A 225 -11.37 -2.81 0.31
N VAL A 226 -11.41 -3.12 -0.98
CA VAL A 226 -12.64 -3.50 -1.67
C VAL A 226 -12.38 -4.62 -2.68
N LEU A 227 -13.32 -5.55 -2.80
CA LEU A 227 -13.35 -6.55 -3.85
C LEU A 227 -13.81 -5.93 -5.17
N LEU A 228 -13.09 -6.22 -6.24
CA LEU A 228 -13.43 -5.72 -7.57
C LEU A 228 -14.34 -6.71 -8.29
N LYS A 229 -15.11 -6.20 -9.25
CA LYS A 229 -16.06 -6.99 -10.03
C LYS A 229 -15.37 -8.16 -10.71
N GLY A 230 -15.94 -9.37 -10.53
CA GLY A 230 -15.37 -10.61 -11.05
C GLY A 230 -14.25 -11.21 -10.17
N ALA A 231 -14.07 -10.73 -8.95
CA ALA A 231 -13.09 -11.28 -8.01
C ALA A 231 -13.41 -12.76 -7.69
N PRO A 232 -12.42 -13.68 -7.77
CA PRO A 232 -12.62 -15.08 -7.41
C PRO A 232 -12.79 -15.25 -5.89
N LEU A 233 -13.34 -16.38 -5.45
CA LEU A 233 -13.48 -16.71 -4.02
C LEU A 233 -12.17 -16.60 -3.24
N ALA A 234 -11.04 -16.91 -3.87
CA ALA A 234 -9.73 -16.76 -3.27
C ALA A 234 -9.38 -15.30 -2.93
N ALA A 235 -9.85 -14.32 -3.74
CA ALA A 235 -9.67 -12.91 -3.45
C ALA A 235 -10.52 -12.48 -2.24
N ARG A 236 -11.74 -13.02 -2.12
CA ARG A 236 -12.60 -12.80 -0.95
C ARG A 236 -11.94 -13.35 0.32
N ALA A 237 -11.37 -14.55 0.25
CA ALA A 237 -10.66 -15.13 1.39
C ALA A 237 -9.51 -14.24 1.88
N PHE A 238 -8.72 -13.67 0.96
CA PHE A 238 -7.67 -12.73 1.34
C PHE A 238 -8.22 -11.39 1.84
N HIS A 239 -9.29 -10.85 1.22
CA HIS A 239 -9.99 -9.66 1.72
C HIS A 239 -10.40 -9.84 3.18
N ASP A 240 -11.10 -10.94 3.50
CA ASP A 240 -11.60 -11.19 4.85
C ASP A 240 -10.46 -11.43 5.83
N PHE A 241 -9.37 -12.07 5.38
CA PHE A 241 -8.17 -12.28 6.19
C PHE A 241 -7.52 -10.96 6.65
N ILE A 242 -7.36 -9.99 5.75
CA ILE A 242 -6.66 -8.73 6.07
C ILE A 242 -7.51 -7.74 6.88
N VAL A 243 -8.84 -7.90 6.92
CA VAL A 243 -9.74 -7.08 7.73
C VAL A 243 -10.18 -7.77 9.03
N ALA A 244 -9.79 -9.02 9.24
CA ALA A 244 -10.10 -9.76 10.46
C ALA A 244 -9.38 -9.16 11.68
N PRO A 245 -9.95 -9.25 12.89
CA PRO A 245 -9.28 -8.80 14.12
C PRO A 245 -7.87 -9.40 14.31
N ALA A 246 -7.63 -10.62 13.86
CA ALA A 246 -6.32 -11.27 13.91
C ALA A 246 -5.23 -10.53 13.08
N ALA A 247 -5.61 -9.76 12.05
CA ALA A 247 -4.68 -8.95 11.27
C ALA A 247 -4.33 -7.62 11.95
N HIS A 248 -5.08 -7.18 12.97
CA HIS A 248 -4.88 -5.87 13.61
C HIS A 248 -3.46 -5.74 14.20
N ALA A 249 -2.91 -6.79 14.81
CA ALA A 249 -1.55 -6.77 15.34
C ALA A 249 -0.49 -6.54 14.26
N VAL A 250 -0.70 -7.04 13.03
CA VAL A 250 0.19 -6.77 11.90
C VAL A 250 0.07 -5.31 11.47
N TRP A 251 -1.15 -4.82 11.27
CA TRP A 251 -1.38 -3.43 10.91
C TRP A 251 -0.75 -2.46 11.93
N GLN A 252 -0.93 -2.71 13.24
CA GLN A 252 -0.35 -1.88 14.31
C GLN A 252 1.18 -1.86 14.29
N ARG A 253 1.83 -3.02 14.11
CA ARG A 253 3.31 -3.09 14.00
C ARG A 253 3.84 -2.25 12.84
N HIS A 254 3.06 -2.13 11.78
CA HIS A 254 3.40 -1.30 10.62
C HIS A 254 2.88 0.15 10.70
N GLY A 255 2.47 0.62 11.89
CA GLY A 255 2.12 2.01 12.13
C GLY A 255 0.70 2.41 11.71
N TYR A 256 -0.21 1.45 11.57
CA TYR A 256 -1.63 1.73 11.34
C TYR A 256 -2.41 1.63 12.65
N THR A 257 -3.42 2.48 12.81
CA THR A 257 -4.42 2.33 13.86
C THR A 257 -5.60 1.53 13.29
N PRO A 258 -5.90 0.32 13.80
CA PRO A 258 -7.06 -0.45 13.35
C PRO A 258 -8.38 0.27 13.66
N PRO A 259 -9.47 -0.04 12.92
CA PRO A 259 -10.80 0.47 13.23
C PRO A 259 -11.25 -0.02 14.61
N GLY A 260 -11.83 0.89 15.42
CA GLY A 260 -12.33 0.58 16.76
C GLY A 260 -11.27 0.49 17.84
N ALA A 261 -10.05 0.91 17.56
CA ALA A 261 -8.96 1.00 18.55
C ALA A 261 -8.96 2.35 19.29
#